data_56e930d4e8c904a27a80d28237193caf
#
_entry.id   56e930d4e8c904a27a80d28237193caf
#
_cell.length_a   1.000
_cell.length_b   1.000
_cell.length_c   1.000
_cell.angle_alpha   90.00
_cell.angle_beta   90.00
_cell.angle_gamma   90.00
#
_symmetry.space_group_name_H-M   'P 1'
#
loop_
_entity.id
_entity.type
_entity.pdbx_description
1 polymer ?
#
loop_
_entity_poly.entity_id
_entity_poly.type
_entity_poly.pdbx_seq_one_letter_code
_entity_poly.pdbx_strand_id
1 'polypeptide(L)'
;MRYASFPLAGIALSVALAFNVQAAELRVAADPVPHAEILNYVKKIDPSLNLKVIELTSGINANELLANGDVQANYFQHAPYLHDQEKALGQKFAVVATVHIEPLGIYSHKVKNLKDVKDKATVAVPNNVTNLSRALYLLQANGLIKLKEGFTDPAKNQATPQDIAENPKQLKILEVESPQIPRSLDDVDLAVINGNYALEAGLVPAKDALGLESATNNPYANLLVTTPALQNDPQIKKLAADLESPQVADFIRKNYNGSVIPVAGQ
;
A
#
# COMPACT_ATOMS: atom_id res chain seq x y z
N MET A 1 57.23 65.26 -30.94
CA MET A 1 55.96 65.03 -30.24
C MET A 1 55.63 63.55 -30.31
N ARG A 2 55.74 62.82 -29.18
CA ARG A 2 55.48 61.38 -29.11
C ARG A 2 54.12 61.21 -28.46
N TYR A 3 53.18 60.59 -29.17
CA TYR A 3 51.88 60.22 -28.63
C TYR A 3 51.97 58.84 -27.96
N ALA A 4 51.70 58.78 -26.69
CA ALA A 4 51.59 57.51 -25.94
C ALA A 4 50.16 56.97 -26.05
N SER A 5 50.03 55.75 -26.58
CA SER A 5 48.75 55.02 -26.64
C SER A 5 48.62 54.15 -25.40
N PHE A 6 47.55 54.35 -24.63
CA PHE A 6 47.18 53.49 -23.50
C PHE A 6 46.21 52.38 -24.01
N PRO A 7 46.41 51.10 -23.67
CA PRO A 7 45.40 50.09 -23.94
C PRO A 7 44.31 50.08 -22.88
N LEU A 8 43.03 50.20 -23.27
CA LEU A 8 41.91 49.94 -22.45
C LEU A 8 41.78 48.40 -22.24
N ALA A 9 42.04 47.91 -21.03
CA ALA A 9 41.72 46.56 -20.64
C ALA A 9 40.23 46.46 -20.29
N GLY A 10 39.43 45.86 -21.16
CA GLY A 10 38.02 45.56 -20.90
C GLY A 10 37.89 44.35 -19.96
N ILE A 11 37.40 44.61 -18.73
CA ILE A 11 37.04 43.56 -17.79
C ILE A 11 35.66 43.03 -18.22
N ALA A 12 35.62 41.84 -18.83
CA ALA A 12 34.38 41.13 -19.08
C ALA A 12 33.89 40.49 -17.77
N LEU A 13 32.87 41.09 -17.18
CA LEU A 13 32.18 40.55 -15.98
C LEU A 13 31.24 39.41 -16.44
N SER A 14 31.67 38.14 -16.30
CA SER A 14 30.85 36.97 -16.57
C SER A 14 29.88 36.80 -15.40
N VAL A 15 28.63 37.25 -15.56
CA VAL A 15 27.54 36.94 -14.63
C VAL A 15 27.10 35.50 -14.90
N ALA A 16 27.52 34.58 -14.04
CA ALA A 16 26.98 33.20 -14.03
C ALA A 16 25.56 33.27 -13.46
N LEU A 17 24.56 33.25 -14.32
CA LEU A 17 23.17 33.01 -13.97
C LEU A 17 23.06 31.58 -13.47
N ALA A 18 23.06 31.35 -12.15
CA ALA A 18 22.67 30.11 -11.53
C ALA A 18 21.16 29.93 -11.76
N PHE A 19 20.78 29.19 -12.79
CA PHE A 19 19.43 28.69 -12.93
C PHE A 19 19.19 27.71 -11.78
N ASN A 20 18.41 28.13 -10.77
CA ASN A 20 17.80 27.20 -9.84
C ASN A 20 16.83 26.33 -10.66
N VAL A 21 17.30 25.19 -11.16
CA VAL A 21 16.42 24.16 -11.71
C VAL A 21 15.70 23.55 -10.53
N GLN A 22 14.53 24.10 -10.21
CA GLN A 22 13.64 23.48 -9.24
C GLN A 22 13.24 22.12 -9.80
N ALA A 23 13.43 21.06 -9.00
CA ALA A 23 13.00 19.73 -9.40
C ALA A 23 11.51 19.74 -9.78
N ALA A 24 11.16 19.07 -10.86
CA ALA A 24 9.76 18.94 -11.26
C ALA A 24 8.92 18.34 -10.11
N GLU A 25 7.66 18.72 -10.01
CA GLU A 25 6.76 18.19 -8.99
C GLU A 25 6.59 16.68 -9.16
N LEU A 26 6.90 15.90 -8.12
CA LEU A 26 6.73 14.46 -8.06
C LEU A 26 5.38 14.15 -7.41
N ARG A 27 4.37 13.83 -8.22
CA ARG A 27 3.03 13.49 -7.75
C ARG A 27 2.94 11.99 -7.48
N VAL A 28 2.54 11.63 -6.26
CA VAL A 28 2.39 10.23 -5.84
C VAL A 28 0.99 10.01 -5.28
N ALA A 29 0.23 9.11 -5.89
CA ALA A 29 -1.08 8.70 -5.40
C ALA A 29 -0.93 7.69 -4.27
N ALA A 30 -1.66 7.87 -3.18
CA ALA A 30 -1.58 7.02 -1.99
C ALA A 30 -2.91 6.97 -1.23
N ASP A 31 -3.22 5.84 -0.60
CA ASP A 31 -4.29 5.80 0.39
C ASP A 31 -3.97 6.70 1.59
N PRO A 32 -4.98 7.27 2.27
CA PRO A 32 -4.75 8.22 3.35
C PRO A 32 -3.87 7.66 4.47
N VAL A 33 -4.17 6.47 4.98
CA VAL A 33 -3.50 5.80 6.10
C VAL A 33 -3.13 4.37 5.70
N PRO A 34 -1.91 3.91 5.96
CA PRO A 34 -0.73 4.63 6.47
C PRO A 34 0.09 5.31 5.37
N HIS A 35 -0.24 5.12 4.10
CA HIS A 35 0.59 5.43 2.93
C HIS A 35 0.88 6.92 2.79
N ALA A 36 -0.16 7.77 2.77
CA ALA A 36 0.03 9.22 2.67
C ALA A 36 0.72 9.79 3.92
N GLU A 37 0.45 9.24 5.11
CA GLU A 37 1.15 9.64 6.34
C GLU A 37 2.65 9.34 6.26
N ILE A 38 3.04 8.17 5.73
CA ILE A 38 4.45 7.79 5.52
C ILE A 38 5.09 8.71 4.48
N LEU A 39 4.43 9.00 3.35
CA LEU A 39 4.91 9.93 2.34
C LEU A 39 5.07 11.35 2.89
N ASN A 40 4.14 11.82 3.70
CA ASN A 40 4.22 13.12 4.35
C ASN A 40 5.38 13.18 5.36
N TYR A 41 5.70 12.07 6.02
CA TYR A 41 6.90 11.96 6.83
C TYR A 41 8.17 12.05 5.97
N VAL A 42 8.23 11.32 4.84
CA VAL A 42 9.36 11.44 3.88
C VAL A 42 9.53 12.89 3.41
N LYS A 43 8.45 13.54 2.99
CA LYS A 43 8.48 14.96 2.59
C LYS A 43 9.06 15.88 3.66
N LYS A 44 8.84 15.55 4.93
CA LYS A 44 9.37 16.32 6.07
C LYS A 44 10.88 16.09 6.27
N ILE A 45 11.35 14.85 6.13
CA ILE A 45 12.76 14.50 6.37
C ILE A 45 13.64 14.77 5.15
N ASP A 46 13.07 14.77 3.96
CA ASP A 46 13.76 15.11 2.71
C ASP A 46 13.03 16.20 1.90
N PRO A 47 13.23 17.47 2.26
CA PRO A 47 12.63 18.59 1.52
C PRO A 47 13.17 18.77 0.11
N SER A 48 14.24 18.07 -0.28
CA SER A 48 14.80 18.15 -1.64
C SER A 48 13.93 17.43 -2.67
N LEU A 49 13.08 16.49 -2.23
CA LEU A 49 12.00 15.94 -3.02
C LEU A 49 10.87 16.97 -3.13
N ASN A 50 10.57 17.41 -4.36
CA ASN A 50 9.38 18.24 -4.61
C ASN A 50 8.12 17.33 -4.63
N LEU A 51 7.88 16.65 -3.50
CA LEU A 51 6.85 15.62 -3.37
C LEU A 51 5.46 16.23 -3.15
N LYS A 52 4.50 15.83 -3.99
CA LYS A 52 3.09 16.11 -3.83
C LYS A 52 2.32 14.80 -3.65
N VAL A 53 1.79 14.61 -2.47
CA VAL A 53 0.94 13.46 -2.14
C VAL A 53 -0.48 13.73 -2.63
N ILE A 54 -1.03 12.80 -3.41
CA ILE A 54 -2.41 12.80 -3.90
C ILE A 54 -3.14 11.69 -3.15
N GLU A 55 -3.90 12.08 -2.13
CA GLU A 55 -4.68 11.12 -1.36
C GLU A 55 -5.85 10.56 -2.19
N LEU A 56 -5.97 9.25 -2.23
CA LEU A 56 -7.00 8.55 -2.96
C LEU A 56 -8.33 8.65 -2.22
N THR A 57 -9.40 8.81 -2.99
CA THR A 57 -10.78 8.68 -2.51
C THR A 57 -11.41 7.44 -3.11
N SER A 58 -12.46 6.92 -2.46
CA SER A 58 -13.17 5.72 -2.93
C SER A 58 -13.58 5.84 -4.40
N GLY A 59 -13.31 4.78 -5.16
CA GLY A 59 -13.64 4.69 -6.58
C GLY A 59 -12.55 5.18 -7.54
N ILE A 60 -11.42 5.71 -7.05
CA ILE A 60 -10.30 6.11 -7.88
C ILE A 60 -9.28 4.97 -7.99
N ASN A 61 -8.94 4.58 -9.23
CA ASN A 61 -7.90 3.59 -9.51
C ASN A 61 -6.54 4.27 -9.69
N ALA A 62 -5.66 4.13 -8.72
CA ALA A 62 -4.32 4.75 -8.77
C ALA A 62 -3.42 4.20 -9.89
N ASN A 63 -3.66 2.98 -10.37
CA ASN A 63 -2.93 2.42 -11.51
C ASN A 63 -3.39 3.05 -12.83
N GLU A 64 -4.66 3.43 -12.96
CA GLU A 64 -5.14 4.22 -14.11
C GLU A 64 -4.53 5.63 -14.10
N LEU A 65 -4.49 6.31 -12.94
CA LEU A 65 -3.82 7.61 -12.82
C LEU A 65 -2.35 7.53 -13.24
N LEU A 66 -1.66 6.45 -12.85
CA LEU A 66 -0.27 6.22 -13.23
C LEU A 66 -0.13 5.93 -14.73
N ALA A 67 -0.98 5.08 -15.30
CA ALA A 67 -0.98 4.75 -16.73
C ALA A 67 -1.24 5.97 -17.61
N ASN A 68 -2.10 6.88 -17.15
CA ASN A 68 -2.46 8.11 -17.85
C ASN A 68 -1.40 9.24 -17.67
N GLY A 69 -0.44 9.08 -16.76
CA GLY A 69 0.56 10.11 -16.46
C GLY A 69 0.05 11.21 -15.52
N ASP A 70 -1.12 11.05 -14.91
CA ASP A 70 -1.66 11.99 -13.93
C ASP A 70 -0.82 12.04 -12.67
N VAL A 71 -0.15 10.93 -12.33
CA VAL A 71 0.86 10.81 -11.26
C VAL A 71 2.11 10.10 -11.78
N GLN A 72 3.25 10.28 -11.13
CA GLN A 72 4.52 9.65 -11.48
C GLN A 72 4.77 8.33 -10.76
N ALA A 73 4.08 8.14 -9.63
CA ALA A 73 4.10 6.89 -8.86
C ALA A 73 2.80 6.70 -8.09
N ASN A 74 2.57 5.48 -7.60
CA ASN A 74 1.57 5.23 -6.57
C ASN A 74 2.13 4.35 -5.46
N TYR A 75 1.53 4.47 -4.27
CA TYR A 75 1.88 3.73 -3.07
C TYR A 75 0.62 3.39 -2.30
N PHE A 76 0.06 2.19 -2.53
CA PHE A 76 -1.21 1.75 -1.93
C PHE A 76 -1.46 0.25 -2.06
N GLN A 77 -0.62 -0.51 -2.78
CA GLN A 77 -0.92 -1.87 -3.24
C GLN A 77 0.21 -2.85 -2.99
N HIS A 78 -0.12 -4.13 -2.94
CA HIS A 78 0.80 -5.26 -2.87
C HIS A 78 0.96 -5.98 -4.22
N ALA A 79 2.01 -6.80 -4.37
CA ALA A 79 2.36 -7.43 -5.63
C ALA A 79 1.24 -8.28 -6.27
N PRO A 80 0.49 -9.13 -5.56
CA PRO A 80 -0.61 -9.87 -6.18
C PRO A 80 -1.69 -8.96 -6.78
N TYR A 81 -2.04 -7.85 -6.09
CA TYR A 81 -2.99 -6.87 -6.61
C TYR A 81 -2.44 -6.16 -7.86
N LEU A 82 -1.18 -5.71 -7.81
CA LEU A 82 -0.51 -5.08 -8.96
C LEU A 82 -0.55 -5.98 -10.19
N HIS A 83 -0.20 -7.27 -10.04
CA HIS A 83 -0.21 -8.22 -11.16
C HIS A 83 -1.61 -8.42 -11.77
N ASP A 84 -2.66 -8.42 -10.93
CA ASP A 84 -4.04 -8.49 -11.40
C ASP A 84 -4.42 -7.22 -12.19
N GLN A 85 -4.08 -6.05 -11.66
CA GLN A 85 -4.31 -4.77 -12.32
C GLN A 85 -3.53 -4.62 -13.62
N GLU A 86 -2.30 -5.10 -13.71
CA GLU A 86 -1.51 -5.14 -14.94
C GLU A 86 -2.24 -5.91 -16.06
N LYS A 87 -2.85 -7.05 -15.70
CA LYS A 87 -3.64 -7.85 -16.66
C LYS A 87 -4.92 -7.13 -17.08
N ALA A 88 -5.64 -6.56 -16.12
CA ALA A 88 -6.90 -5.85 -16.37
C ALA A 88 -6.72 -4.62 -17.25
N LEU A 89 -5.65 -3.85 -17.03
CA LEU A 89 -5.34 -2.62 -17.76
C LEU A 89 -4.54 -2.87 -19.05
N GLY A 90 -3.99 -4.06 -19.25
CA GLY A 90 -3.08 -4.34 -20.36
C GLY A 90 -1.79 -3.50 -20.30
N GLN A 91 -1.38 -3.08 -19.10
CA GLN A 91 -0.22 -2.22 -18.83
C GLN A 91 0.84 -2.98 -18.05
N LYS A 92 2.07 -2.47 -18.09
CA LYS A 92 3.15 -2.93 -17.23
C LYS A 92 3.65 -1.77 -16.37
N PHE A 93 3.90 -2.09 -15.11
CA PHE A 93 4.44 -1.15 -14.14
C PHE A 93 5.77 -1.65 -13.58
N ALA A 94 6.51 -0.76 -12.93
CA ALA A 94 7.79 -1.06 -12.30
C ALA A 94 7.68 -0.88 -10.79
N VAL A 95 8.00 -1.92 -10.04
CA VAL A 95 8.17 -1.84 -8.59
C VAL A 95 9.54 -1.24 -8.31
N VAL A 96 9.58 -0.17 -7.49
CA VAL A 96 10.83 0.54 -7.17
C VAL A 96 11.17 0.51 -5.68
N ALA A 97 10.21 0.20 -4.81
CA ALA A 97 10.46 -0.07 -3.39
C ALA A 97 9.43 -1.04 -2.81
N THR A 98 9.83 -1.76 -1.74
CA THR A 98 8.96 -2.61 -0.92
C THR A 98 9.01 -2.10 0.51
N VAL A 99 7.93 -1.52 1.03
CA VAL A 99 8.00 -0.62 2.18
C VAL A 99 7.50 -1.25 3.47
N HIS A 100 6.26 -1.75 3.49
CA HIS A 100 5.65 -2.27 4.71
C HIS A 100 4.61 -3.35 4.43
N ILE A 101 4.24 -4.07 5.48
CA ILE A 101 3.14 -5.04 5.47
C ILE A 101 2.02 -4.49 6.36
N GLU A 102 0.79 -4.61 5.89
CA GLU A 102 -0.43 -4.38 6.66
C GLU A 102 -1.13 -5.72 6.85
N PRO A 103 -0.99 -6.37 8.00
CA PRO A 103 -1.68 -7.63 8.25
C PRO A 103 -3.19 -7.51 8.06
N LEU A 104 -3.77 -8.41 7.27
CA LEU A 104 -5.22 -8.54 7.12
C LEU A 104 -5.81 -9.04 8.44
N GLY A 105 -6.95 -8.52 8.88
CA GLY A 105 -7.54 -8.87 10.15
C GLY A 105 -9.00 -9.33 10.05
N ILE A 106 -9.41 -10.19 10.99
CA ILE A 106 -10.81 -10.58 11.22
C ILE A 106 -11.33 -9.77 12.42
N TYR A 107 -12.42 -9.06 12.22
CA TYR A 107 -13.03 -8.18 13.23
C TYR A 107 -14.47 -8.51 13.47
N SER A 108 -15.00 -8.12 14.65
CA SER A 108 -16.41 -8.26 14.99
C SER A 108 -16.83 -7.25 16.05
N HIS A 109 -18.06 -6.74 15.93
CA HIS A 109 -18.74 -6.04 17.03
C HIS A 109 -19.64 -6.98 17.85
N LYS A 110 -19.92 -8.21 17.34
CA LYS A 110 -20.90 -9.14 17.95
C LYS A 110 -20.26 -10.22 18.81
N VAL A 111 -19.03 -10.64 18.49
CA VAL A 111 -18.29 -11.66 19.26
C VAL A 111 -16.91 -11.14 19.68
N LYS A 112 -16.41 -11.66 20.79
CA LYS A 112 -15.08 -11.32 21.31
C LYS A 112 -14.04 -12.41 21.04
N ASN A 113 -14.48 -13.58 20.58
CA ASN A 113 -13.62 -14.70 20.27
C ASN A 113 -14.17 -15.45 19.05
N LEU A 114 -13.31 -15.91 18.15
CA LEU A 114 -13.71 -16.68 16.98
C LEU A 114 -14.40 -18.01 17.32
N LYS A 115 -14.17 -18.57 18.51
CA LYS A 115 -14.86 -19.76 19.00
C LYS A 115 -16.34 -19.53 19.27
N ASP A 116 -16.74 -18.30 19.57
CA ASP A 116 -18.12 -17.92 19.90
C ASP A 116 -18.97 -17.61 18.65
N VAL A 117 -18.37 -17.71 17.47
CA VAL A 117 -19.07 -17.52 16.18
C VAL A 117 -20.14 -18.60 16.02
N LYS A 118 -21.36 -18.18 15.76
CA LYS A 118 -22.53 -19.06 15.61
C LYS A 118 -22.56 -19.73 14.23
N ASP A 119 -23.32 -20.81 14.13
CA ASP A 119 -23.64 -21.40 12.85
C ASP A 119 -24.42 -20.42 11.97
N LYS A 120 -24.15 -20.46 10.67
CA LYS A 120 -24.73 -19.61 9.62
C LYS A 120 -24.38 -18.12 9.80
N ALA A 121 -23.32 -17.82 10.57
CA ALA A 121 -22.82 -16.45 10.71
C ALA A 121 -22.42 -15.86 9.35
N THR A 122 -22.65 -14.56 9.20
CA THR A 122 -22.26 -13.80 8.02
C THR A 122 -20.83 -13.27 8.15
N VAL A 123 -20.04 -13.41 7.09
CA VAL A 123 -18.64 -12.95 7.03
C VAL A 123 -18.46 -12.04 5.83
N ALA A 124 -18.27 -10.75 6.04
CA ALA A 124 -17.91 -9.83 4.97
C ALA A 124 -16.43 -9.99 4.61
N VAL A 125 -16.16 -10.09 3.32
CA VAL A 125 -14.80 -10.24 2.76
C VAL A 125 -14.60 -9.31 1.57
N PRO A 126 -13.37 -8.91 1.22
CA PRO A 126 -13.10 -8.15 0.01
C PRO A 126 -13.61 -8.84 -1.26
N ASN A 127 -14.15 -8.07 -2.21
CA ASN A 127 -14.68 -8.59 -3.48
C ASN A 127 -13.62 -8.65 -4.60
N ASN A 128 -12.49 -7.96 -4.47
CA ASN A 128 -11.41 -8.08 -5.46
C ASN A 128 -10.69 -9.43 -5.30
N VAL A 129 -10.36 -10.05 -6.43
CA VAL A 129 -9.88 -11.44 -6.51
C VAL A 129 -8.74 -11.76 -5.56
N THR A 130 -7.75 -10.87 -5.46
CA THR A 130 -6.54 -11.12 -4.68
C THR A 130 -6.78 -11.00 -3.18
N ASN A 131 -7.52 -10.00 -2.71
CA ASN A 131 -7.85 -9.85 -1.29
C ASN A 131 -9.00 -10.78 -0.85
N LEU A 132 -9.91 -11.18 -1.75
CA LEU A 132 -10.86 -12.26 -1.49
C LEU A 132 -10.12 -13.55 -1.17
N SER A 133 -9.19 -13.95 -2.05
CA SER A 133 -8.34 -15.12 -1.83
C SER A 133 -7.60 -15.02 -0.49
N ARG A 134 -6.93 -13.91 -0.24
CA ARG A 134 -6.21 -13.64 1.01
C ARG A 134 -7.12 -13.78 2.25
N ALA A 135 -8.35 -13.28 2.17
CA ALA A 135 -9.34 -13.42 3.24
C ALA A 135 -9.71 -14.88 3.51
N LEU A 136 -9.90 -15.69 2.47
CA LEU A 136 -10.20 -17.12 2.62
C LEU A 136 -9.04 -17.87 3.27
N TYR A 137 -7.78 -17.56 2.92
CA TYR A 137 -6.62 -18.13 3.61
C TYR A 137 -6.54 -17.70 5.07
N LEU A 138 -6.90 -16.47 5.41
CA LEU A 138 -6.95 -16.01 6.79
C LEU A 138 -8.05 -16.74 7.59
N LEU A 139 -9.23 -16.94 6.99
CA LEU A 139 -10.30 -17.73 7.61
C LEU A 139 -9.86 -19.18 7.84
N GLN A 140 -9.16 -19.80 6.87
CA GLN A 140 -8.59 -21.13 7.01
C GLN A 140 -7.53 -21.19 8.14
N ALA A 141 -6.61 -20.24 8.19
CA ALA A 141 -5.58 -20.17 9.21
C ALA A 141 -6.16 -20.07 10.64
N ASN A 142 -7.36 -19.53 10.76
CA ASN A 142 -8.09 -19.40 12.03
C ASN A 142 -9.10 -20.56 12.27
N GLY A 143 -9.08 -21.61 11.42
CA GLY A 143 -9.91 -22.79 11.61
C GLY A 143 -11.41 -22.59 11.36
N LEU A 144 -11.80 -21.50 10.68
CA LEU A 144 -13.20 -21.19 10.38
C LEU A 144 -13.71 -21.93 9.13
N ILE A 145 -12.84 -22.18 8.18
CA ILE A 145 -13.09 -22.94 6.96
C ILE A 145 -11.87 -23.81 6.65
N LYS A 146 -12.02 -24.73 5.69
CA LYS A 146 -10.90 -25.44 5.08
C LYS A 146 -11.03 -25.38 3.56
N LEU A 147 -9.97 -24.93 2.90
CA LEU A 147 -9.87 -24.91 1.45
C LEU A 147 -9.55 -26.32 0.92
N LYS A 148 -9.82 -26.56 -0.36
CA LYS A 148 -9.47 -27.81 -1.05
C LYS A 148 -7.98 -28.12 -0.94
N GLU A 149 -7.63 -29.38 -1.14
CA GLU A 149 -6.24 -29.82 -1.19
C GLU A 149 -5.45 -29.02 -2.25
N GLY A 150 -4.22 -28.63 -1.92
CA GLY A 150 -3.37 -27.79 -2.77
C GLY A 150 -3.46 -26.30 -2.51
N PHE A 151 -4.48 -25.81 -1.80
CA PHE A 151 -4.56 -24.39 -1.39
C PHE A 151 -3.82 -24.16 -0.07
N THR A 152 -2.48 -24.21 -0.13
CA THR A 152 -1.59 -24.05 1.04
C THR A 152 -0.73 -22.80 0.99
N ASP A 153 -0.61 -22.18 -0.19
CA ASP A 153 0.26 -21.02 -0.42
C ASP A 153 -0.52 -19.94 -1.20
N PRO A 154 -0.90 -18.85 -0.54
CA PRO A 154 -1.67 -17.78 -1.17
C PRO A 154 -0.91 -17.04 -2.29
N ALA A 155 0.42 -17.14 -2.32
CA ALA A 155 1.22 -16.57 -3.40
C ALA A 155 1.12 -17.38 -4.70
N LYS A 156 0.77 -18.67 -4.61
CA LYS A 156 0.69 -19.58 -5.76
C LYS A 156 -0.72 -19.82 -6.26
N ASN A 157 -1.68 -19.93 -5.33
CA ASN A 157 -3.04 -20.33 -5.64
C ASN A 157 -4.04 -19.31 -5.12
N GLN A 158 -4.74 -18.63 -6.03
CA GLN A 158 -5.86 -17.75 -5.66
C GLN A 158 -7.10 -18.60 -5.38
N ALA A 159 -7.59 -18.54 -4.13
CA ALA A 159 -8.79 -19.24 -3.71
C ALA A 159 -10.05 -18.40 -3.98
N THR A 160 -11.16 -19.08 -4.27
CA THR A 160 -12.51 -18.54 -4.40
C THR A 160 -13.44 -19.22 -3.40
N PRO A 161 -14.65 -18.73 -3.12
CA PRO A 161 -15.60 -19.41 -2.25
C PRO A 161 -15.95 -20.85 -2.71
N GLN A 162 -15.81 -21.14 -4.02
CA GLN A 162 -16.01 -22.48 -4.59
C GLN A 162 -14.90 -23.47 -4.20
N ASP A 163 -13.79 -22.94 -3.67
CA ASP A 163 -12.65 -23.75 -3.21
C ASP A 163 -12.71 -24.09 -1.73
N ILE A 164 -13.78 -23.70 -1.04
CA ILE A 164 -14.05 -24.12 0.33
C ILE A 164 -14.48 -25.58 0.33
N ALA A 165 -13.65 -26.46 0.90
CA ALA A 165 -13.94 -27.90 1.01
C ALA A 165 -14.77 -28.20 2.27
N GLU A 166 -14.47 -27.52 3.38
CA GLU A 166 -15.20 -27.70 4.65
C GLU A 166 -15.60 -26.32 5.20
N ASN A 167 -16.86 -26.21 5.58
CA ASN A 167 -17.44 -25.04 6.25
C ASN A 167 -18.33 -25.51 7.41
N PRO A 168 -17.71 -25.94 8.52
CA PRO A 168 -18.43 -26.64 9.59
C PRO A 168 -19.51 -25.77 10.24
N LYS A 169 -19.32 -24.47 10.28
CA LYS A 169 -20.31 -23.51 10.81
C LYS A 169 -21.28 -22.98 9.75
N GLN A 170 -21.21 -23.45 8.51
CA GLN A 170 -22.03 -22.98 7.38
C GLN A 170 -21.99 -21.45 7.23
N LEU A 171 -20.79 -20.86 7.38
CA LEU A 171 -20.58 -19.41 7.25
C LEU A 171 -21.06 -18.92 5.88
N LYS A 172 -21.72 -17.77 5.88
CA LYS A 172 -22.18 -17.09 4.67
C LYS A 172 -21.15 -16.04 4.28
N ILE A 173 -20.42 -16.27 3.20
CA ILE A 173 -19.42 -15.35 2.68
C ILE A 173 -20.15 -14.26 1.89
N LEU A 174 -19.94 -13.01 2.28
CA LEU A 174 -20.47 -11.80 1.62
C LEU A 174 -19.31 -11.01 1.03
N GLU A 175 -19.24 -10.95 -0.29
CA GLU A 175 -18.23 -10.18 -1.00
C GLU A 175 -18.64 -8.71 -1.05
N VAL A 176 -17.80 -7.83 -0.51
CA VAL A 176 -18.04 -6.39 -0.35
C VAL A 176 -16.82 -5.62 -0.83
N GLU A 177 -17.01 -4.45 -1.41
CA GLU A 177 -15.88 -3.57 -1.74
C GLU A 177 -15.07 -3.24 -0.49
N SER A 178 -13.74 -3.42 -0.56
CA SER A 178 -12.86 -3.34 0.60
C SER A 178 -13.04 -2.04 1.43
N PRO A 179 -13.16 -0.83 0.83
CA PRO A 179 -13.37 0.40 1.59
C PRO A 179 -14.72 0.46 2.34
N GLN A 180 -15.69 -0.38 1.95
CA GLN A 180 -17.02 -0.39 2.57
C GLN A 180 -17.15 -1.39 3.71
N ILE A 181 -16.24 -2.38 3.80
CA ILE A 181 -16.34 -3.44 4.80
C ILE A 181 -16.37 -2.91 6.25
N PRO A 182 -15.54 -1.93 6.66
CA PRO A 182 -15.62 -1.42 8.04
C PRO A 182 -16.99 -0.90 8.44
N ARG A 183 -17.74 -0.34 7.49
CA ARG A 183 -19.09 0.18 7.74
C ARG A 183 -20.14 -0.91 7.93
N SER A 184 -19.86 -2.14 7.50
CA SER A 184 -20.76 -3.29 7.65
C SER A 184 -20.60 -4.03 8.98
N LEU A 185 -19.66 -3.63 9.86
CA LEU A 185 -19.35 -4.35 11.11
C LEU A 185 -20.53 -4.56 12.03
N ASP A 186 -21.51 -3.64 12.06
CA ASP A 186 -22.71 -3.79 12.87
C ASP A 186 -23.73 -4.75 12.24
N ASP A 187 -23.70 -4.93 10.93
CA ASP A 187 -24.66 -5.73 10.17
C ASP A 187 -24.23 -7.19 10.05
N VAL A 188 -22.92 -7.47 9.98
CA VAL A 188 -22.36 -8.81 9.82
C VAL A 188 -21.89 -9.40 11.15
N ASP A 189 -21.61 -10.70 11.18
CA ASP A 189 -21.06 -11.35 12.37
C ASP A 189 -19.54 -11.25 12.43
N LEU A 190 -18.88 -11.37 11.28
CA LEU A 190 -17.45 -11.15 11.11
C LEU A 190 -17.19 -10.28 9.88
N ALA A 191 -16.10 -9.54 9.91
CA ALA A 191 -15.58 -8.80 8.74
C ALA A 191 -14.08 -9.02 8.61
N VAL A 192 -13.64 -9.35 7.40
CA VAL A 192 -12.21 -9.42 7.06
C VAL A 192 -11.81 -8.10 6.40
N ILE A 193 -10.96 -7.32 7.07
CA ILE A 193 -10.69 -5.93 6.71
C ILE A 193 -9.19 -5.74 6.45
N ASN A 194 -8.84 -5.08 5.33
CA ASN A 194 -7.48 -4.66 5.05
C ASN A 194 -6.98 -3.65 6.09
N GLY A 195 -5.68 -3.69 6.40
CA GLY A 195 -5.08 -2.90 7.48
C GLY A 195 -5.30 -1.39 7.34
N ASN A 196 -5.14 -0.83 6.14
CA ASN A 196 -5.41 0.57 5.84
C ASN A 196 -6.86 0.98 6.17
N TYR A 197 -7.85 0.22 5.70
CA TYR A 197 -9.27 0.51 5.95
C TYR A 197 -9.67 0.30 7.41
N ALA A 198 -9.03 -0.65 8.11
CA ALA A 198 -9.20 -0.82 9.54
C ALA A 198 -8.70 0.41 10.30
N LEU A 199 -7.50 0.90 9.97
CA LEU A 199 -6.92 2.12 10.57
C LEU A 199 -7.76 3.36 10.28
N GLU A 200 -8.22 3.55 9.04
CA GLU A 200 -9.11 4.66 8.67
C GLU A 200 -10.44 4.65 9.45
N ALA A 201 -10.95 3.45 9.77
CA ALA A 201 -12.14 3.27 10.60
C ALA A 201 -11.89 3.41 12.09
N GLY A 202 -10.66 3.70 12.52
CA GLY A 202 -10.28 3.86 13.92
C GLY A 202 -10.04 2.54 14.67
N LEU A 203 -9.97 1.41 13.95
CA LEU A 203 -9.55 0.13 14.51
C LEU A 203 -8.03 0.08 14.64
N VAL A 204 -7.55 -0.66 15.63
CA VAL A 204 -6.12 -0.93 15.83
C VAL A 204 -5.86 -2.41 15.52
N PRO A 205 -5.42 -2.77 14.30
CA PRO A 205 -5.27 -4.17 13.87
C PRO A 205 -4.57 -5.07 14.87
N ALA A 206 -3.45 -4.65 15.42
CA ALA A 206 -2.67 -5.42 16.39
C ALA A 206 -3.42 -5.67 17.73
N LYS A 207 -4.48 -4.93 18.01
CA LYS A 207 -5.24 -5.00 19.28
C LYS A 207 -6.66 -5.52 19.09
N ASP A 208 -7.34 -5.06 18.04
CA ASP A 208 -8.79 -5.22 17.88
C ASP A 208 -9.14 -6.43 16.99
N ALA A 209 -8.18 -6.95 16.19
CA ALA A 209 -8.43 -8.12 15.38
C ALA A 209 -8.59 -9.39 16.25
N LEU A 210 -9.62 -10.17 15.95
CA LEU A 210 -9.86 -11.50 16.55
C LEU A 210 -8.93 -12.58 15.93
N GLY A 211 -8.48 -12.35 14.72
CA GLY A 211 -7.47 -13.12 14.00
C GLY A 211 -6.70 -12.17 13.09
N LEU A 212 -5.38 -12.17 13.20
CA LEU A 212 -4.50 -11.31 12.42
C LEU A 212 -3.57 -12.16 11.57
N GLU A 213 -3.36 -11.74 10.33
CA GLU A 213 -2.42 -12.38 9.41
C GLU A 213 -0.99 -12.28 9.92
N SER A 214 -0.20 -13.33 9.68
CA SER A 214 1.23 -13.30 9.99
C SER A 214 1.99 -12.38 9.03
N ALA A 215 2.92 -11.59 9.54
CA ALA A 215 3.84 -10.81 8.70
C ALA A 215 5.01 -11.66 8.17
N THR A 216 5.25 -12.85 8.73
CA THR A 216 6.36 -13.72 8.32
C THR A 216 6.04 -14.41 7.01
N ASN A 217 6.95 -14.31 6.03
CA ASN A 217 6.77 -14.85 4.67
C ASN A 217 5.49 -14.33 3.98
N ASN A 218 5.12 -13.10 4.26
CA ASN A 218 3.90 -12.49 3.76
C ASN A 218 4.13 -11.89 2.37
N PRO A 219 3.39 -12.32 1.31
CA PRO A 219 3.56 -11.83 -0.06
C PRO A 219 2.88 -10.48 -0.32
N TYR A 220 2.24 -9.90 0.70
CA TYR A 220 1.38 -8.72 0.56
C TYR A 220 2.05 -7.43 1.06
N ALA A 221 3.38 -7.35 0.96
CA ALA A 221 4.08 -6.10 1.23
C ALA A 221 3.64 -5.00 0.25
N ASN A 222 3.43 -3.80 0.78
CA ASN A 222 3.02 -2.63 0.02
C ASN A 222 4.19 -2.00 -0.73
N LEU A 223 3.94 -1.58 -1.95
CA LEU A 223 4.92 -1.24 -2.97
C LEU A 223 4.83 0.23 -3.38
N LEU A 224 5.99 0.85 -3.61
CA LEU A 224 6.07 2.03 -4.46
C LEU A 224 6.18 1.56 -5.92
N VAL A 225 5.24 2.01 -6.74
CA VAL A 225 5.09 1.58 -8.13
C VAL A 225 5.14 2.79 -9.06
N THR A 226 5.85 2.66 -10.18
CA THR A 226 5.96 3.67 -11.24
C THR A 226 5.83 3.02 -12.62
N THR A 227 5.95 3.82 -13.69
CA THR A 227 6.03 3.27 -15.05
C THR A 227 7.44 2.79 -15.37
N PRO A 228 7.61 1.85 -16.32
CA PRO A 228 8.96 1.42 -16.77
C PRO A 228 9.82 2.58 -17.28
N ALA A 229 9.20 3.62 -17.86
CA ALA A 229 9.90 4.80 -18.34
C ALA A 229 10.52 5.64 -17.20
N LEU A 230 9.88 5.66 -16.03
CA LEU A 230 10.29 6.47 -14.88
C LEU A 230 11.07 5.69 -13.81
N GLN A 231 11.24 4.36 -13.95
CA GLN A 231 11.91 3.54 -12.93
C GLN A 231 13.34 3.98 -12.60
N ASN A 232 13.99 4.69 -13.53
CA ASN A 232 15.33 5.21 -13.37
C ASN A 232 15.38 6.73 -13.14
N ASP A 233 14.23 7.38 -13.02
CA ASP A 233 14.16 8.80 -12.66
C ASP A 233 14.84 9.08 -11.32
N PRO A 234 15.70 10.11 -11.20
CA PRO A 234 16.44 10.39 -9.96
C PRO A 234 15.53 10.68 -8.75
N GLN A 235 14.38 11.34 -8.93
CA GLN A 235 13.44 11.63 -7.84
C GLN A 235 12.70 10.36 -7.40
N ILE A 236 12.31 9.49 -8.33
CA ILE A 236 11.69 8.19 -8.03
C ILE A 236 12.67 7.30 -7.25
N LYS A 237 13.93 7.21 -7.69
CA LYS A 237 14.97 6.45 -6.96
C LYS A 237 15.24 7.01 -5.57
N LYS A 238 15.25 8.31 -5.44
CA LYS A 238 15.43 8.97 -4.14
C LYS A 238 14.27 8.69 -3.21
N LEU A 239 13.02 8.83 -3.69
CA LEU A 239 11.83 8.49 -2.92
C LEU A 239 11.84 7.01 -2.49
N ALA A 240 12.21 6.10 -3.38
CA ALA A 240 12.33 4.68 -3.07
C ALA A 240 13.35 4.42 -1.94
N ALA A 241 14.53 5.03 -2.02
CA ALA A 241 15.57 4.92 -1.00
C ALA A 241 15.12 5.50 0.34
N ASP A 242 14.42 6.63 0.34
CA ASP A 242 13.90 7.24 1.57
C ASP A 242 12.82 6.36 2.22
N LEU A 243 11.91 5.77 1.43
CA LEU A 243 10.86 4.85 1.93
C LEU A 243 11.43 3.56 2.53
N GLU A 244 12.55 3.06 2.01
CA GLU A 244 13.24 1.87 2.52
C GLU A 244 14.26 2.20 3.62
N SER A 245 14.35 3.47 4.04
CA SER A 245 15.34 3.91 5.04
C SER A 245 15.00 3.40 6.45
N PRO A 246 16.01 3.19 7.30
CA PRO A 246 15.81 2.89 8.73
C PRO A 246 14.97 3.95 9.45
N GLN A 247 15.08 5.21 9.03
CA GLN A 247 14.34 6.33 9.62
C GLN A 247 12.83 6.21 9.36
N VAL A 248 12.43 5.81 8.16
CA VAL A 248 11.00 5.53 7.83
C VAL A 248 10.53 4.26 8.54
N ALA A 249 11.36 3.22 8.61
CA ALA A 249 11.03 2.01 9.36
C ALA A 249 10.78 2.31 10.85
N ASP A 250 11.58 3.16 11.47
CA ASP A 250 11.40 3.57 12.86
C ASP A 250 10.14 4.44 13.05
N PHE A 251 9.84 5.31 12.09
CA PHE A 251 8.58 6.05 12.07
C PHE A 251 7.38 5.09 12.06
N ILE A 252 7.38 4.08 11.19
CA ILE A 252 6.32 3.07 11.08
C ILE A 252 6.17 2.32 12.40
N ARG A 253 7.25 1.79 12.97
CA ARG A 253 7.22 1.05 14.25
C ARG A 253 6.61 1.89 15.37
N LYS A 254 7.02 3.16 15.46
CA LYS A 254 6.61 4.07 16.53
C LYS A 254 5.16 4.50 16.43
N ASN A 255 4.65 4.71 15.21
CA ASN A 255 3.32 5.28 15.03
C ASN A 255 2.20 4.23 14.93
N TYR A 256 2.51 3.01 14.44
CA TYR A 256 1.47 2.00 14.20
C TYR A 256 1.53 0.78 15.14
N ASN A 257 2.51 0.72 16.05
CA ASN A 257 2.57 -0.28 17.14
C ASN A 257 2.27 -1.73 16.71
N GLY A 258 2.84 -2.18 15.59
CA GLY A 258 2.64 -3.53 15.04
C GLY A 258 1.41 -3.70 14.15
N SER A 259 0.55 -2.67 14.01
CA SER A 259 -0.55 -2.68 13.04
C SER A 259 -0.06 -2.47 11.59
N VAL A 260 1.08 -1.83 11.43
CA VAL A 260 1.85 -1.70 10.18
C VAL A 260 3.30 -2.11 10.50
N ILE A 261 3.88 -2.95 9.65
CA ILE A 261 5.18 -3.58 9.92
C ILE A 261 6.14 -3.22 8.77
N PRO A 262 7.23 -2.49 9.02
CA PRO A 262 8.18 -2.14 7.97
C PRO A 262 8.90 -3.40 7.46
N VAL A 263 9.18 -3.47 6.15
CA VAL A 263 9.99 -4.54 5.55
C VAL A 263 11.48 -4.32 5.85
N ALA A 264 11.94 -3.07 5.85
CA ALA A 264 13.32 -2.74 6.18
C ALA A 264 13.64 -3.13 7.63
N GLY A 265 14.66 -3.98 7.81
CA GLY A 265 15.13 -4.45 9.11
C GLY A 265 14.30 -5.61 9.70
N GLN A 266 13.65 -6.40 8.85
CA GLN A 266 13.16 -7.75 9.20
C GLN A 266 14.28 -8.78 9.10
#